data_e61141fd8ecd38fadcf3dda934d0d43a
#
_entry.id   e61141fd8ecd38fadcf3dda934d0d43a
#
_cell.length_a   1.000
_cell.length_b   1.000
_cell.length_c   1.000
_cell.angle_alpha   90.00
_cell.angle_beta   90.00
_cell.angle_gamma   90.00
#
_symmetry.space_group_name_H-M   'P 1'
#
loop_
_entity.id
_entity.type
_entity.pdbx_description
1 polymer ?
#
loop_
_entity_poly.entity_id
_entity_poly.type
_entity_poly.pdbx_seq_one_letter_code
_entity_poly.pdbx_strand_id
1 'polypeptide(L)'
;MPLVIGLTGSIAAGKSLLSGHLVETRGAIHANADTLVHRMYDPATEGFDRIVAEFGDEVIGADGYIDRKVIGSKVFGNRERMNALTTAIGDISQMIHDTIDAWHADLPADAIAVMEAVNLIEPGYSEWCDTTWLVACETETALPRLMARNSFTEEEAMQRINGARDWRDRAPAADRIFHNDTTLEQFQSEIDSAIAETKLQFDAGQLPKSRWF
;
A
#
# COMPACT_ATOMS: atom_id res chain seq x y z
N MET A 1 -12.09 -5.02 19.52
CA MET A 1 -11.74 -5.27 18.11
C MET A 1 -10.27 -4.91 17.88
N PRO A 2 -9.55 -5.53 16.96
CA PRO A 2 -8.21 -5.10 16.56
C PRO A 2 -8.25 -3.69 15.98
N LEU A 3 -7.13 -2.98 16.05
CA LEU A 3 -6.96 -1.69 15.37
C LEU A 3 -6.42 -1.93 13.97
N VAL A 4 -7.17 -1.53 12.94
CA VAL A 4 -6.74 -1.62 11.53
C VAL A 4 -6.34 -0.24 11.03
N ILE A 5 -5.07 -0.09 10.66
CA ILE A 5 -4.47 1.13 10.13
C ILE A 5 -4.36 1.01 8.62
N GLY A 6 -4.99 1.92 7.89
CA GLY A 6 -4.72 2.11 6.46
C GLY A 6 -3.49 3.00 6.28
N LEU A 7 -2.46 2.49 5.60
CA LEU A 7 -1.19 3.19 5.40
C LEU A 7 -0.98 3.54 3.93
N THR A 8 -0.86 4.83 3.66
CA THR A 8 -0.50 5.34 2.33
C THR A 8 0.63 6.35 2.40
N GLY A 9 1.04 6.91 1.28
CA GLY A 9 2.06 7.97 1.26
C GLY A 9 2.74 8.16 -0.08
N SER A 10 3.56 9.20 -0.15
CA SER A 10 4.29 9.55 -1.36
C SER A 10 5.38 8.53 -1.72
N ILE A 11 5.90 8.68 -2.93
CA ILE A 11 6.98 7.83 -3.41
C ILE A 11 8.24 8.02 -2.54
N ALA A 12 8.92 6.94 -2.20
CA ALA A 12 10.13 6.92 -1.36
C ALA A 12 9.98 7.59 0.04
N ALA A 13 8.73 7.86 0.50
CA ALA A 13 8.49 8.49 1.79
C ALA A 13 8.79 7.61 3.01
N GLY A 14 8.88 6.29 2.86
CA GLY A 14 9.21 5.39 3.97
C GLY A 14 8.02 4.64 4.57
N LYS A 15 6.96 4.39 3.80
CA LYS A 15 5.83 3.53 4.22
C LYS A 15 6.28 2.21 4.81
N SER A 16 7.11 1.47 4.06
CA SER A 16 7.59 0.15 4.49
C SER A 16 8.53 0.21 5.70
N LEU A 17 9.14 1.37 5.98
CA LEU A 17 9.88 1.58 7.20
C LEU A 17 8.92 1.73 8.39
N LEU A 18 7.83 2.48 8.23
CA LEU A 18 6.79 2.61 9.25
C LEU A 18 6.12 1.27 9.53
N SER A 19 5.65 0.58 8.50
CA SER A 19 4.99 -0.73 8.68
C SER A 19 5.95 -1.76 9.28
N GLY A 20 7.21 -1.81 8.84
CA GLY A 20 8.25 -2.68 9.42
C GLY A 20 8.52 -2.39 10.89
N HIS A 21 8.62 -1.11 11.28
CA HIS A 21 8.79 -0.71 12.68
C HIS A 21 7.63 -1.18 13.57
N LEU A 22 6.38 -1.04 13.10
CA LEU A 22 5.22 -1.55 13.83
C LEU A 22 5.20 -3.09 13.93
N VAL A 23 5.62 -3.79 12.87
CA VAL A 23 5.77 -5.26 12.92
C VAL A 23 6.78 -5.66 13.97
N GLU A 24 7.97 -5.03 13.99
CA GLU A 24 9.06 -5.37 14.91
C GLU A 24 8.76 -5.01 16.36
N THR A 25 8.18 -3.84 16.60
CA THR A 25 8.03 -3.31 17.97
C THR A 25 6.67 -3.60 18.61
N ARG A 26 5.64 -3.84 17.81
CA ARG A 26 4.25 -4.05 18.27
C ARG A 26 3.66 -5.40 17.84
N GLY A 27 4.39 -6.19 17.06
CA GLY A 27 3.87 -7.44 16.51
C GLY A 27 2.71 -7.21 15.54
N ALA A 28 2.67 -6.05 14.85
CA ALA A 28 1.60 -5.72 13.94
C ALA A 28 1.53 -6.71 12.76
N ILE A 29 0.32 -7.04 12.34
CA ILE A 29 0.10 -7.79 11.11
C ILE A 29 0.13 -6.80 9.95
N HIS A 30 0.90 -7.10 8.92
CA HIS A 30 1.06 -6.21 7.77
C HIS A 30 0.68 -6.91 6.48
N ALA A 31 -0.14 -6.27 5.66
CA ALA A 31 -0.36 -6.63 4.27
C ALA A 31 -0.13 -5.42 3.38
N ASN A 32 0.49 -5.67 2.23
CA ASN A 32 0.65 -4.69 1.18
C ASN A 32 -0.27 -5.06 0.02
N ALA A 33 -1.15 -4.13 -0.37
CA ALA A 33 -2.14 -4.35 -1.42
C ALA A 33 -1.51 -4.79 -2.75
N ASP A 34 -0.36 -4.22 -3.13
CA ASP A 34 0.33 -4.64 -4.35
C ASP A 34 0.76 -6.12 -4.27
N THR A 35 1.21 -6.57 -3.09
CA THR A 35 1.56 -7.98 -2.87
C THR A 35 0.33 -8.87 -2.87
N LEU A 36 -0.78 -8.42 -2.28
CA LEU A 36 -2.04 -9.16 -2.30
C LEU A 36 -2.56 -9.34 -3.73
N VAL A 37 -2.53 -8.27 -4.54
CA VAL A 37 -2.89 -8.35 -5.97
C VAL A 37 -2.06 -9.39 -6.70
N HIS A 38 -0.76 -9.49 -6.41
CA HIS A 38 0.07 -10.52 -7.04
C HIS A 38 -0.38 -11.94 -6.70
N ARG A 39 -0.82 -12.18 -5.47
CA ARG A 39 -1.34 -13.49 -5.07
C ARG A 39 -2.64 -13.88 -5.76
N MET A 40 -3.42 -12.91 -6.24
CA MET A 40 -4.65 -13.20 -6.99
C MET A 40 -4.41 -13.94 -8.30
N TYR A 41 -3.17 -13.87 -8.83
CA TYR A 41 -2.74 -14.57 -10.04
C TYR A 41 -1.48 -15.44 -9.83
N ASP A 42 -1.31 -15.97 -8.63
CA ASP A 42 -0.36 -17.06 -8.39
C ASP A 42 -0.80 -18.33 -9.14
N PRO A 43 0.12 -19.25 -9.48
CA PRO A 43 -0.23 -20.52 -10.09
C PRO A 43 -1.37 -21.25 -9.36
N ALA A 44 -2.28 -21.84 -10.11
CA ALA A 44 -3.49 -22.52 -9.63
C ALA A 44 -4.59 -21.58 -9.06
N THR A 45 -4.53 -20.28 -9.33
CA THR A 45 -5.66 -19.38 -9.07
C THR A 45 -6.46 -19.11 -10.33
N GLU A 46 -7.74 -18.73 -10.19
CA GLU A 46 -8.55 -18.31 -11.32
C GLU A 46 -7.99 -17.10 -12.06
N GLY A 47 -7.34 -16.17 -11.32
CA GLY A 47 -6.68 -15.01 -11.92
C GLY A 47 -5.53 -15.41 -12.85
N PHE A 48 -4.75 -16.41 -12.46
CA PHE A 48 -3.70 -16.96 -13.31
C PHE A 48 -4.29 -17.52 -14.61
N ASP A 49 -5.33 -18.37 -14.50
CA ASP A 49 -5.96 -19.01 -15.66
C ASP A 49 -6.57 -17.96 -16.60
N ARG A 50 -7.23 -16.94 -16.06
CA ARG A 50 -7.81 -15.85 -16.86
C ARG A 50 -6.74 -15.00 -17.56
N ILE A 51 -5.61 -14.72 -16.89
CA ILE A 51 -4.49 -13.97 -17.50
C ILE A 51 -3.89 -14.78 -18.65
N VAL A 52 -3.65 -16.08 -18.46
CA VAL A 52 -3.10 -16.94 -19.52
C VAL A 52 -4.08 -17.04 -20.69
N ALA A 53 -5.38 -17.19 -20.42
CA ALA A 53 -6.41 -17.23 -21.48
C ALA A 53 -6.47 -15.92 -22.30
N GLU A 54 -6.28 -14.76 -21.65
CA GLU A 54 -6.35 -13.45 -22.32
C GLU A 54 -5.04 -13.06 -23.05
N PHE A 55 -3.88 -13.40 -22.47
CA PHE A 55 -2.59 -12.90 -22.92
C PHE A 55 -1.69 -13.95 -23.58
N GLY A 56 -2.07 -15.24 -23.51
CA GLY A 56 -1.32 -16.37 -24.08
C GLY A 56 -0.29 -16.96 -23.10
N ASP A 57 0.16 -18.20 -23.40
CA ASP A 57 1.12 -18.93 -22.56
C ASP A 57 2.50 -18.23 -22.43
N GLU A 58 2.83 -17.34 -23.35
CA GLU A 58 4.09 -16.59 -23.31
C GLU A 58 4.22 -15.63 -22.13
N VAL A 59 3.13 -15.40 -21.39
CA VAL A 59 3.20 -14.62 -20.15
C VAL A 59 3.65 -15.44 -18.95
N ILE A 60 3.79 -16.78 -19.11
CA ILE A 60 4.26 -17.67 -18.04
C ILE A 60 5.80 -17.66 -18.05
N GLY A 61 6.39 -17.29 -16.94
CA GLY A 61 7.83 -17.34 -16.74
C GLY A 61 8.37 -18.77 -16.56
N ALA A 62 9.67 -18.91 -16.61
CA ALA A 62 10.35 -20.20 -16.43
C ALA A 62 10.12 -20.83 -15.04
N ASP A 63 9.73 -20.03 -14.07
CA ASP A 63 9.37 -20.43 -12.70
C ASP A 63 7.90 -20.86 -12.55
N GLY A 64 7.12 -20.79 -13.63
CA GLY A 64 5.71 -21.13 -13.65
C GLY A 64 4.75 -20.02 -13.16
N TYR A 65 5.28 -18.84 -12.82
CA TYR A 65 4.50 -17.66 -12.44
C TYR A 65 4.31 -16.71 -13.63
N ILE A 66 3.37 -15.78 -13.52
CA ILE A 66 3.22 -14.72 -14.52
C ILE A 66 4.48 -13.84 -14.52
N ASP A 67 5.16 -13.76 -15.67
CA ASP A 67 6.31 -12.85 -15.87
C ASP A 67 5.81 -11.40 -16.00
N ARG A 68 6.02 -10.62 -14.92
CA ARG A 68 5.58 -9.23 -14.84
C ARG A 68 6.21 -8.32 -15.88
N LYS A 69 7.39 -8.64 -16.39
CA LYS A 69 8.02 -7.84 -17.45
C LYS A 69 7.34 -8.11 -18.77
N VAL A 70 7.05 -9.37 -19.06
CA VAL A 70 6.34 -9.76 -20.28
C VAL A 70 4.94 -9.17 -20.29
N ILE A 71 4.13 -9.43 -19.24
CA ILE A 71 2.78 -8.88 -19.18
C ILE A 71 2.77 -7.35 -19.16
N GLY A 72 3.70 -6.71 -18.42
CA GLY A 72 3.87 -5.27 -18.41
C GLY A 72 4.13 -4.69 -19.79
N SER A 73 5.00 -5.32 -20.60
CA SER A 73 5.26 -4.88 -21.97
C SER A 73 4.03 -4.96 -22.90
N LYS A 74 3.12 -5.90 -22.63
CA LYS A 74 1.88 -6.06 -23.41
C LYS A 74 0.80 -5.03 -23.08
N VAL A 75 0.81 -4.48 -21.86
CA VAL A 75 -0.23 -3.59 -21.36
C VAL A 75 0.22 -2.13 -21.24
N PHE A 76 1.52 -1.88 -21.08
CA PHE A 76 2.05 -0.53 -20.90
C PHE A 76 1.73 0.37 -22.09
N GLY A 77 1.18 1.56 -21.78
CA GLY A 77 0.77 2.53 -22.82
C GLY A 77 -0.53 2.15 -23.58
N ASN A 78 -1.16 1.03 -23.28
CA ASN A 78 -2.41 0.60 -23.90
C ASN A 78 -3.51 0.43 -22.84
N ARG A 79 -4.45 1.39 -22.81
CA ARG A 79 -5.53 1.41 -21.81
C ARG A 79 -6.47 0.20 -21.91
N GLU A 80 -6.77 -0.26 -23.11
CA GLU A 80 -7.66 -1.40 -23.34
C GLU A 80 -7.03 -2.69 -22.79
N ARG A 81 -5.75 -2.93 -23.11
CA ARG A 81 -5.00 -4.09 -22.59
C ARG A 81 -4.80 -4.02 -21.08
N MET A 82 -4.59 -2.81 -20.51
CA MET A 82 -4.54 -2.63 -19.08
C MET A 82 -5.88 -2.98 -18.41
N ASN A 83 -7.00 -2.56 -18.99
CA ASN A 83 -8.32 -2.92 -18.48
C ASN A 83 -8.57 -4.44 -18.57
N ALA A 84 -8.16 -5.08 -19.67
CA ALA A 84 -8.25 -6.53 -19.82
C ALA A 84 -7.45 -7.26 -18.73
N LEU A 85 -6.22 -6.79 -18.44
CA LEU A 85 -5.41 -7.35 -17.34
C LEU A 85 -6.10 -7.18 -15.99
N THR A 86 -6.60 -5.98 -15.68
CA THR A 86 -7.30 -5.72 -14.41
C THR A 86 -8.52 -6.63 -14.26
N THR A 87 -9.30 -6.81 -15.34
CA THR A 87 -10.46 -7.72 -15.35
C THR A 87 -10.03 -9.17 -15.13
N ALA A 88 -8.94 -9.62 -15.78
CA ALA A 88 -8.42 -10.97 -15.64
C ALA A 88 -7.90 -11.25 -14.20
N ILE A 89 -7.24 -10.29 -13.57
CA ILE A 89 -6.79 -10.40 -12.16
C ILE A 89 -8.00 -10.65 -11.25
N GLY A 90 -9.10 -9.92 -11.41
CA GLY A 90 -10.29 -10.03 -10.60
C GLY A 90 -10.58 -8.81 -9.75
N ASP A 91 -11.48 -8.93 -8.78
CA ASP A 91 -11.90 -7.81 -7.94
C ASP A 91 -10.90 -7.54 -6.80
N ILE A 92 -10.01 -6.59 -7.07
CA ILE A 92 -8.97 -6.15 -6.12
C ILE A 92 -9.63 -5.49 -4.89
N SER A 93 -10.71 -4.72 -5.09
CA SER A 93 -11.42 -4.06 -4.00
C SER A 93 -12.00 -5.08 -3.04
N GLN A 94 -12.66 -6.10 -3.57
CA GLN A 94 -13.24 -7.18 -2.76
C GLN A 94 -12.16 -7.91 -1.97
N MET A 95 -11.04 -8.23 -2.58
CA MET A 95 -9.92 -8.92 -1.90
C MET A 95 -9.35 -8.10 -0.74
N ILE A 96 -9.19 -6.77 -0.90
CA ILE A 96 -8.72 -5.89 0.18
C ILE A 96 -9.77 -5.81 1.29
N HIS A 97 -11.05 -5.64 0.93
CA HIS A 97 -12.17 -5.61 1.87
C HIS A 97 -12.23 -6.90 2.70
N ASP A 98 -12.22 -8.07 2.05
CA ASP A 98 -12.26 -9.37 2.73
C ASP A 98 -11.07 -9.57 3.67
N THR A 99 -9.89 -9.06 3.30
CA THR A 99 -8.70 -9.11 4.16
C THR A 99 -8.90 -8.27 5.43
N ILE A 100 -9.44 -7.07 5.30
CA ILE A 100 -9.69 -6.17 6.43
C ILE A 100 -10.81 -6.74 7.31
N ASP A 101 -11.90 -7.23 6.72
CA ASP A 101 -13.01 -7.87 7.45
C ASP A 101 -12.55 -9.10 8.23
N ALA A 102 -11.71 -9.94 7.63
CA ALA A 102 -11.11 -11.10 8.31
C ALA A 102 -10.24 -10.64 9.50
N TRP A 103 -9.50 -9.55 9.38
CA TRP A 103 -8.75 -9.00 10.50
C TRP A 103 -9.65 -8.56 11.64
N HIS A 104 -10.73 -7.82 11.33
CA HIS A 104 -11.69 -7.39 12.35
C HIS A 104 -12.39 -8.57 13.05
N ALA A 105 -12.64 -9.65 12.31
CA ALA A 105 -13.34 -10.83 12.84
C ALA A 105 -12.44 -11.77 13.64
N ASP A 106 -11.22 -12.01 13.17
CA ASP A 106 -10.41 -13.13 13.62
C ASP A 106 -9.23 -12.73 14.51
N LEU A 107 -8.78 -11.47 14.48
CA LEU A 107 -7.64 -11.04 15.28
C LEU A 107 -8.04 -10.72 16.73
N PRO A 108 -7.10 -10.92 17.68
CA PRO A 108 -7.28 -10.49 19.06
C PRO A 108 -7.61 -8.99 19.19
N ALA A 109 -8.39 -8.63 20.19
CA ALA A 109 -8.85 -7.24 20.38
C ALA A 109 -7.72 -6.23 20.63
N ASP A 110 -6.57 -6.66 21.07
CA ASP A 110 -5.38 -5.84 21.28
C ASP A 110 -4.42 -5.82 20.08
N ALA A 111 -4.71 -6.60 19.04
CA ALA A 111 -3.90 -6.65 17.84
C ALA A 111 -3.92 -5.34 17.05
N ILE A 112 -2.84 -5.11 16.31
CA ILE A 112 -2.69 -4.03 15.34
C ILE A 112 -2.50 -4.67 13.98
N ALA A 113 -3.25 -4.21 12.98
CA ALA A 113 -3.07 -4.60 11.59
C ALA A 113 -2.84 -3.36 10.72
N VAL A 114 -2.02 -3.50 9.68
CA VAL A 114 -1.66 -2.42 8.76
C VAL A 114 -1.92 -2.86 7.32
N MET A 115 -2.87 -2.21 6.66
CA MET A 115 -3.09 -2.34 5.22
C MET A 115 -2.33 -1.24 4.49
N GLU A 116 -1.20 -1.59 3.89
CA GLU A 116 -0.40 -0.66 3.08
C GLU A 116 -0.88 -0.67 1.64
N ALA A 117 -1.21 0.50 1.09
CA ALA A 117 -1.49 0.67 -0.33
C ALA A 117 -1.01 2.02 -0.84
N VAL A 118 -0.45 2.06 -2.07
CA VAL A 118 -0.10 3.33 -2.72
C VAL A 118 -1.37 4.14 -2.98
N ASN A 119 -2.38 3.50 -3.54
CA ASN A 119 -3.71 4.08 -3.76
C ASN A 119 -4.68 3.49 -2.72
N LEU A 120 -4.61 3.96 -1.50
CA LEU A 120 -5.52 3.54 -0.42
C LEU A 120 -6.82 4.34 -0.43
N ILE A 121 -6.67 5.60 -0.75
CA ILE A 121 -7.67 6.66 -0.55
C ILE A 121 -8.60 6.75 -1.76
N GLU A 122 -8.05 6.86 -2.96
CA GLU A 122 -8.79 7.12 -4.17
C GLU A 122 -9.86 6.07 -4.53
N PRO A 123 -9.62 4.77 -4.28
CA PRO A 123 -10.65 3.76 -4.46
C PRO A 123 -11.53 3.53 -3.23
N GLY A 124 -11.34 4.28 -2.13
CA GLY A 124 -12.14 4.19 -0.92
C GLY A 124 -11.68 3.12 0.09
N TYR A 125 -10.53 2.47 -0.09
CA TYR A 125 -10.06 1.41 0.82
C TYR A 125 -9.81 1.90 2.25
N SER A 126 -9.50 3.20 2.41
CA SER A 126 -9.34 3.83 3.71
C SER A 126 -10.62 3.80 4.57
N GLU A 127 -11.81 3.71 3.95
CA GLU A 127 -13.09 3.68 4.66
C GLU A 127 -13.31 2.37 5.43
N TRP A 128 -12.59 1.31 5.06
CA TRP A 128 -12.64 0.01 5.73
C TRP A 128 -11.65 -0.11 6.90
N CYS A 129 -10.74 0.88 7.03
CA CYS A 129 -9.77 0.95 8.12
C CYS A 129 -10.30 1.83 9.26
N ASP A 130 -9.82 1.59 10.48
CA ASP A 130 -10.21 2.40 11.65
C ASP A 130 -9.56 3.79 11.63
N THR A 131 -8.38 3.91 11.03
CA THR A 131 -7.64 5.16 10.88
C THR A 131 -6.76 5.14 9.63
N THR A 132 -6.55 6.31 9.04
CA THR A 132 -5.75 6.49 7.83
C THR A 132 -4.47 7.27 8.14
N TRP A 133 -3.33 6.62 7.94
CA TRP A 133 -2.01 7.21 8.12
C TRP A 133 -1.35 7.48 6.77
N LEU A 134 -0.76 8.67 6.63
CA LEU A 134 -0.07 9.10 5.43
C LEU A 134 1.39 9.41 5.76
N VAL A 135 2.33 8.78 5.04
CA VAL A 135 3.75 9.12 5.14
C VAL A 135 4.13 10.02 3.97
N ALA A 136 4.62 11.19 4.30
CA ALA A 136 5.06 12.21 3.36
C ALA A 136 6.57 12.47 3.48
N CYS A 137 7.18 12.92 2.42
CA CYS A 137 8.48 13.59 2.44
C CYS A 137 8.54 14.59 1.29
N GLU A 138 9.46 15.53 1.39
CA GLU A 138 9.71 16.49 0.34
C GLU A 138 10.53 15.87 -0.80
N THR A 139 10.51 16.50 -1.97
CA THR A 139 11.20 16.01 -3.18
C THR A 139 12.70 15.84 -2.94
N GLU A 140 13.30 16.77 -2.20
CA GLU A 140 14.72 16.77 -1.86
C GLU A 140 15.13 15.53 -1.05
N THR A 141 14.20 15.00 -0.26
CA THR A 141 14.38 13.77 0.51
C THR A 141 14.05 12.52 -0.33
N ALA A 142 12.98 12.57 -1.11
CA ALA A 142 12.52 11.45 -1.93
C ALA A 142 13.51 11.09 -3.05
N LEU A 143 14.10 12.10 -3.70
CA LEU A 143 14.95 11.94 -4.87
C LEU A 143 16.16 11.04 -4.61
N PRO A 144 17.05 11.36 -3.65
CA PRO A 144 18.21 10.50 -3.38
C PRO A 144 17.82 9.11 -2.88
N ARG A 145 16.73 8.98 -2.11
CA ARG A 145 16.23 7.68 -1.65
C ARG A 145 15.77 6.81 -2.83
N LEU A 146 15.06 7.39 -3.79
CA LEU A 146 14.57 6.67 -4.96
C LEU A 146 15.71 6.26 -5.90
N MET A 147 16.67 7.15 -6.13
CA MET A 147 17.88 6.86 -6.89
C MET A 147 18.67 5.69 -6.29
N ALA A 148 18.94 5.74 -4.98
CA ALA A 148 19.69 4.70 -4.28
C ALA A 148 18.98 3.33 -4.29
N ARG A 149 17.65 3.33 -4.06
CA ARG A 149 16.85 2.11 -3.97
C ARG A 149 16.73 1.38 -5.31
N ASN A 150 16.58 2.13 -6.41
CA ASN A 150 16.23 1.58 -7.72
C ASN A 150 17.36 1.69 -8.76
N SER A 151 18.51 2.26 -8.39
CA SER A 151 19.62 2.57 -9.31
C SER A 151 19.19 3.46 -10.49
N PHE A 152 18.26 4.38 -10.24
CA PHE A 152 17.79 5.33 -11.24
C PHE A 152 18.76 6.50 -11.39
N THR A 153 18.82 7.05 -12.61
CA THR A 153 19.35 8.39 -12.83
C THR A 153 18.46 9.44 -12.17
N GLU A 154 18.98 10.65 -11.99
CA GLU A 154 18.22 11.77 -11.44
C GLU A 154 16.97 12.07 -12.28
N GLU A 155 17.13 12.08 -13.61
CA GLU A 155 16.03 12.33 -14.55
C GLU A 155 14.92 11.28 -14.43
N GLU A 156 15.27 9.98 -14.37
CA GLU A 156 14.32 8.89 -14.19
C GLU A 156 13.59 8.97 -12.85
N ALA A 157 14.33 9.31 -11.79
CA ALA A 157 13.76 9.46 -10.46
C ALA A 157 12.79 10.66 -10.39
N MET A 158 13.18 11.81 -10.94
CA MET A 158 12.34 13.00 -11.03
C MET A 158 11.08 12.78 -11.86
N GLN A 159 11.19 12.06 -13.00
CA GLN A 159 10.02 11.70 -13.80
C GLN A 159 9.00 10.90 -12.99
N ARG A 160 9.46 9.97 -12.15
CA ARG A 160 8.57 9.16 -11.29
C ARG A 160 7.96 9.96 -10.15
N ILE A 161 8.73 10.87 -9.54
CA ILE A 161 8.24 11.77 -8.50
C ILE A 161 7.17 12.69 -9.07
N ASN A 162 7.44 13.32 -10.22
CA ASN A 162 6.49 14.22 -10.89
C ASN A 162 5.24 13.50 -11.44
N GLY A 163 5.35 12.23 -11.76
CA GLY A 163 4.23 11.38 -12.19
C GLY A 163 3.41 10.81 -11.03
N ALA A 164 3.90 10.89 -9.80
CA ALA A 164 3.17 10.48 -8.62
C ALA A 164 2.21 11.59 -8.15
N ARG A 165 1.15 11.19 -7.44
CA ARG A 165 0.27 12.18 -6.81
C ARG A 165 0.99 12.90 -5.68
N ASP A 166 0.76 14.21 -5.55
CA ASP A 166 1.21 14.96 -4.40
C ASP A 166 0.51 14.45 -3.14
N TRP A 167 1.29 14.24 -2.09
CA TRP A 167 0.74 13.82 -0.80
C TRP A 167 -0.19 14.89 -0.20
N ARG A 168 0.00 16.17 -0.57
CA ARG A 168 -0.82 17.29 -0.12
C ARG A 168 -2.26 17.19 -0.57
N ASP A 169 -2.50 16.57 -1.73
CA ASP A 169 -3.86 16.31 -2.23
C ASP A 169 -4.59 15.26 -1.39
N ARG A 170 -3.82 14.37 -0.72
CA ARG A 170 -4.31 13.30 0.16
C ARG A 170 -4.39 13.69 1.62
N ALA A 171 -3.66 14.73 2.02
CA ALA A 171 -3.54 15.18 3.40
C ALA A 171 -4.91 15.43 4.09
N PRO A 172 -5.91 16.04 3.42
CA PRO A 172 -7.23 16.27 4.05
C PRO A 172 -7.94 14.99 4.48
N ALA A 173 -7.53 13.87 3.94
CA ALA A 173 -8.13 12.57 4.13
C ALA A 173 -7.39 11.68 5.12
N ALA A 174 -6.20 12.06 5.50
CA ALA A 174 -5.42 11.34 6.49
C ALA A 174 -5.81 11.81 7.90
N ASP A 175 -5.97 10.85 8.81
CA ASP A 175 -6.15 11.15 10.23
C ASP A 175 -4.82 11.52 10.88
N ARG A 176 -3.71 11.02 10.33
CA ARG A 176 -2.35 11.36 10.76
C ARG A 176 -1.40 11.44 9.57
N ILE A 177 -0.52 12.44 9.60
CA ILE A 177 0.52 12.65 8.60
C ILE A 177 1.88 12.57 9.29
N PHE A 178 2.78 11.75 8.74
CA PHE A 178 4.17 11.64 9.17
C PHE A 178 5.06 12.30 8.14
N HIS A 179 5.90 13.24 8.56
CA HIS A 179 6.88 13.91 7.71
C HIS A 179 8.27 13.27 7.89
N ASN A 180 8.60 12.34 6.99
CA ASN A 180 9.86 11.60 7.06
C ASN A 180 11.01 12.35 6.35
N ASP A 181 11.24 13.59 6.76
CA ASP A 181 12.38 14.44 6.34
C ASP A 181 13.44 14.57 7.47
N THR A 182 13.34 13.73 8.47
CA THR A 182 14.15 13.72 9.70
C THR A 182 15.09 12.52 9.74
N THR A 183 15.77 12.30 10.89
CA THR A 183 16.57 11.08 11.10
C THR A 183 15.68 9.85 11.32
N LEU A 184 16.26 8.66 11.14
CA LEU A 184 15.57 7.40 11.38
C LEU A 184 15.04 7.32 12.81
N GLU A 185 15.85 7.69 13.80
CA GLU A 185 15.49 7.63 15.22
C GLU A 185 14.34 8.57 15.56
N GLN A 186 14.33 9.77 14.97
CA GLN A 186 13.24 10.73 15.15
C GLN A 186 11.94 10.21 14.54
N PHE A 187 12.01 9.66 13.34
CA PHE A 187 10.86 9.10 12.67
C PHE A 187 10.29 7.88 13.44
N GLN A 188 11.16 6.98 13.93
CA GLN A 188 10.73 5.85 14.75
C GLN A 188 10.08 6.30 16.07
N SER A 189 10.65 7.31 16.74
CA SER A 189 10.07 7.88 17.96
C SER A 189 8.70 8.53 17.71
N GLU A 190 8.51 9.17 16.56
CA GLU A 190 7.21 9.70 16.15
C GLU A 190 6.18 8.58 15.94
N ILE A 191 6.59 7.48 15.27
CA ILE A 191 5.73 6.30 15.09
C ILE A 191 5.31 5.70 16.43
N ASP A 192 6.25 5.54 17.36
CA ASP A 192 5.96 4.98 18.68
C ASP A 192 4.99 5.86 19.48
N SER A 193 5.13 7.16 19.41
CA SER A 193 4.22 8.11 20.04
C SER A 193 2.84 8.06 19.40
N ALA A 194 2.81 8.02 18.06
CA ALA A 194 1.59 7.98 17.29
C ALA A 194 0.76 6.72 17.55
N ILE A 195 1.39 5.55 17.57
CA ILE A 195 0.66 4.29 17.80
C ILE A 195 0.12 4.21 19.24
N ALA A 196 0.87 4.71 20.22
CA ALA A 196 0.40 4.75 21.61
C ALA A 196 -0.84 5.65 21.76
N GLU A 197 -0.80 6.84 21.16
CA GLU A 197 -1.93 7.78 21.16
C GLU A 197 -3.15 7.21 20.42
N THR A 198 -2.93 6.70 19.19
CA THR A 198 -4.01 6.14 18.37
C THR A 198 -4.68 4.96 19.07
N LYS A 199 -3.92 4.07 19.71
CA LYS A 199 -4.48 2.94 20.45
C LYS A 199 -5.31 3.39 21.65
N LEU A 200 -4.86 4.40 22.38
CA LEU A 200 -5.64 4.98 23.49
C LEU A 200 -6.97 5.58 23.00
N GLN A 201 -6.95 6.34 21.91
CA GLN A 201 -8.15 6.93 21.31
C GLN A 201 -9.10 5.84 20.78
N PHE A 202 -8.57 4.81 20.15
CA PHE A 202 -9.34 3.67 19.65
C PHE A 202 -10.05 2.93 20.79
N ASP A 203 -9.33 2.58 21.85
CA ASP A 203 -9.87 1.86 22.99
C ASP A 203 -10.93 2.70 23.76
N ALA A 204 -10.82 4.02 23.69
CA ALA A 204 -11.81 4.96 24.23
C ALA A 204 -13.00 5.23 23.28
N GLY A 205 -12.99 4.70 22.05
CA GLY A 205 -13.99 5.01 21.04
C GLY A 205 -13.96 6.47 20.56
N GLN A 206 -12.78 7.10 20.60
CA GLN A 206 -12.56 8.52 20.30
C GLN A 206 -11.75 8.77 19.02
N LEU A 207 -11.50 7.74 18.23
CA LEU A 207 -10.89 7.98 16.90
C LEU A 207 -11.79 8.89 16.08
N PRO A 208 -11.21 9.86 15.37
CA PRO A 208 -11.96 10.65 14.42
C PRO A 208 -12.57 9.71 13.37
N LYS A 209 -13.86 9.90 13.06
CA LYS A 209 -14.45 9.20 11.92
C LYS A 209 -13.81 9.70 10.65
N SER A 210 -13.52 8.77 9.73
CA SER A 210 -12.99 9.08 8.41
C SER A 210 -13.73 10.29 7.80
N ARG A 211 -12.95 11.23 7.28
CA ARG A 211 -13.47 12.50 6.72
C ARG A 211 -13.79 12.41 5.24
N TRP A 212 -13.81 11.19 4.69
CA TRP A 212 -14.08 10.96 3.28
C TRP A 212 -15.57 10.98 2.97
N PHE A 213 -15.90 11.87 2.09
CA PHE A 213 -17.15 11.89 1.33
C PHE A 213 -16.84 12.28 -0.12
#